data_4c121a706c38084a0799f1fb813b16ea
#
_entry.id   4c121a706c38084a0799f1fb813b16ea
#
_cell.length_a   1.000
_cell.length_b   1.000
_cell.length_c   1.000
_cell.angle_alpha   90.00
_cell.angle_beta   90.00
_cell.angle_gamma   90.00
#
_symmetry.space_group_name_H-M   'P 1'
#
loop_
_entity.id
_entity.type
_entity.pdbx_description
1 polymer ?
#
loop_
_entity_poly.entity_id
_entity_poly.type
_entity_poly.pdbx_seq_one_letter_code
_entity_poly.pdbx_strand_id
1 'polypeptide(L)'
;MELFRSFLRNTRKPEGFLGKCMVASMNYAHAALADWGLGCLPKTGPVRIAELGCGGGRNIRALLRKYPAATVTALDYSEISVEKARNINQE
;
A
#
# COMPACT_ATOMS: atom_id res chain seq x y z
N MET A 1 6.06 14.39 -24.73
CA MET A 1 4.98 15.04 -23.96
C MET A 1 3.95 14.06 -23.42
N GLU A 2 3.56 13.06 -24.20
CA GLU A 2 2.65 12.03 -23.73
C GLU A 2 3.21 11.23 -22.56
N LEU A 3 4.50 10.88 -22.60
CA LEU A 3 5.14 10.15 -21.51
C LEU A 3 5.15 10.96 -20.21
N PHE A 4 5.42 12.26 -20.32
CA PHE A 4 5.42 13.15 -19.16
C PHE A 4 4.02 13.30 -18.56
N ARG A 5 3.00 13.46 -19.42
CA ARG A 5 1.61 13.51 -18.97
C ARG A 5 1.17 12.22 -18.30
N SER A 6 1.59 11.08 -18.87
CA SER A 6 1.32 9.77 -18.28
C SER A 6 1.99 9.64 -16.92
N PHE A 7 3.22 10.11 -16.79
CA PHE A 7 3.93 10.12 -15.51
C PHE A 7 3.18 10.94 -14.46
N LEU A 8 2.78 12.17 -14.81
CA LEU A 8 2.03 13.03 -13.87
C LEU A 8 0.69 12.41 -13.48
N ARG A 9 -0.01 11.78 -14.43
CA ARG A 9 -1.27 11.11 -14.15
C ARG A 9 -1.06 9.95 -13.18
N ASN A 10 0.01 9.20 -13.33
CA ASN A 10 0.32 8.05 -12.48
C ASN A 10 0.75 8.45 -11.07
N THR A 11 1.14 9.69 -10.83
CA THR A 11 1.39 10.17 -9.45
C THR A 11 0.09 10.29 -8.66
N ARG A 12 -1.02 10.46 -9.36
CA ARG A 12 -2.36 10.60 -8.75
C ARG A 12 -3.10 9.28 -8.72
N LYS A 13 -3.15 8.57 -9.83
CA LYS A 13 -3.82 7.28 -9.98
C LYS A 13 -2.95 6.37 -10.84
N PRO A 14 -2.12 5.51 -10.22
CA PRO A 14 -1.22 4.62 -10.98
C PRO A 14 -1.98 3.69 -11.92
N GLU A 15 -1.57 3.66 -13.19
CA GLU A 15 -2.13 2.81 -14.22
C GLU A 15 -1.04 2.31 -15.16
N GLY A 16 -1.23 1.12 -15.73
CA GLY A 16 -0.30 0.53 -16.71
C GLY A 16 1.06 0.17 -16.14
N PHE A 17 2.02 -0.03 -17.02
CA PHE A 17 3.39 -0.40 -16.62
C PHE A 17 4.06 0.69 -15.79
N LEU A 18 3.93 1.95 -16.21
CA LEU A 18 4.50 3.07 -15.46
C LEU A 18 3.87 3.18 -14.08
N GLY A 19 2.56 2.92 -13.98
CA GLY A 19 1.87 2.89 -12.70
C GLY A 19 2.37 1.78 -11.79
N LYS A 20 2.67 0.60 -12.34
CA LYS A 20 3.22 -0.52 -11.56
C LYS A 20 4.61 -0.16 -10.99
N CYS A 21 5.46 0.46 -11.80
CA CYS A 21 6.77 0.92 -11.35
C CYS A 21 6.65 1.97 -10.26
N MET A 22 5.70 2.89 -10.39
CA MET A 22 5.48 3.95 -9.42
C MET A 22 4.98 3.41 -8.09
N VAL A 23 4.03 2.48 -8.10
CA VAL A 23 3.51 1.86 -6.88
C VAL A 23 4.63 1.10 -6.16
N ALA A 24 5.44 0.33 -6.89
CA ALA A 24 6.57 -0.37 -6.31
C ALA A 24 7.60 0.59 -5.71
N SER A 25 7.88 1.70 -6.40
CA SER A 25 8.78 2.75 -5.92
C SER A 25 8.26 3.42 -4.65
N MET A 26 6.96 3.69 -4.57
CA MET A 26 6.33 4.28 -3.39
C MET A 26 6.41 3.33 -2.20
N ASN A 27 6.16 2.04 -2.40
CA ASN A 27 6.29 1.04 -1.34
C ASN A 27 7.71 1.04 -0.75
N TYR A 28 8.72 1.13 -1.60
CA TYR A 28 10.11 1.15 -1.18
C TYR A 28 10.50 2.48 -0.52
N ALA A 29 10.17 3.60 -1.16
CA ALA A 29 10.62 4.93 -0.73
C ALA A 29 10.04 5.34 0.62
N HIS A 30 8.83 4.91 0.95
CA HIS A 30 8.15 5.27 2.18
C HIS A 30 8.31 4.25 3.30
N ALA A 31 9.07 3.19 3.07
CA ALA A 31 9.18 2.06 4.00
C ALA A 31 9.66 2.47 5.39
N ALA A 32 10.73 3.24 5.47
CA ALA A 32 11.31 3.63 6.76
C ALA A 32 10.36 4.50 7.58
N LEU A 33 9.70 5.46 6.93
CA LEU A 33 8.73 6.33 7.59
C LEU A 33 7.50 5.55 8.05
N ALA A 34 7.01 4.65 7.20
CA ALA A 34 5.87 3.80 7.53
C ALA A 34 6.19 2.88 8.71
N ASP A 35 7.37 2.28 8.72
CA ASP A 35 7.80 1.39 9.81
C ASP A 35 7.90 2.15 11.13
N TRP A 36 8.41 3.37 11.10
CA TRP A 36 8.44 4.21 12.29
C TRP A 36 7.02 4.48 12.80
N GLY A 37 6.11 4.87 11.93
CA GLY A 37 4.71 5.15 12.28
C GLY A 37 4.00 3.92 12.84
N LEU A 38 4.18 2.76 12.21
CA LEU A 38 3.60 1.49 12.67
C LEU A 38 4.15 1.08 14.04
N GLY A 39 5.41 1.41 14.32
CA GLY A 39 6.02 1.16 15.62
C GLY A 39 5.39 1.95 16.76
N CYS A 40 4.70 3.05 16.45
CA CYS A 40 3.99 3.85 17.43
C CYS A 40 2.63 3.25 17.84
N LEU A 41 2.15 2.25 17.13
CA LEU A 41 0.88 1.59 17.43
C LEU A 41 0.99 0.69 18.66
N PRO A 42 -0.12 0.45 19.39
CA PRO A 42 -0.10 -0.41 20.56
C PRO A 42 0.40 -1.82 20.26
N LYS A 43 0.99 -2.46 21.28
CA LYS A 43 1.45 -3.86 21.15
C LYS A 43 0.30 -4.84 21.03
N THR A 44 -0.78 -4.60 21.79
CA THR A 44 -2.01 -5.39 21.68
C THR A 44 -2.96 -4.62 20.76
N GLY A 45 -3.40 -5.27 19.74
CA GLY A 45 -4.04 -4.59 18.64
C GLY A 45 -5.50 -4.91 18.45
N PRO A 46 -6.11 -4.14 17.57
CA PRO A 46 -7.48 -4.35 17.16
C PRO A 46 -7.60 -5.66 16.38
N VAL A 47 -8.82 -6.22 16.38
CA VAL A 47 -9.13 -7.41 15.56
C VAL A 47 -9.58 -7.01 14.16
N ARG A 48 -9.99 -5.76 13.97
CA ARG A 48 -10.48 -5.25 12.69
C ARG A 48 -9.81 -3.91 12.41
N ILE A 49 -9.20 -3.81 11.23
CA ILE A 49 -8.45 -2.63 10.81
C ILE A 49 -8.94 -2.21 9.43
N ALA A 50 -9.17 -0.92 9.26
CA ALA A 50 -9.43 -0.35 7.94
C ALA A 50 -8.24 0.51 7.55
N GLU A 51 -7.70 0.29 6.36
CA GLU A 51 -6.62 1.10 5.80
C GLU A 51 -7.11 1.80 4.55
N LEU A 52 -7.09 3.13 4.59
CA LEU A 52 -7.52 3.97 3.47
C LEU A 52 -6.31 4.39 2.64
N GLY A 53 -6.42 4.25 1.32
CA GLY A 53 -5.31 4.56 0.43
C GLY A 53 -4.16 3.57 0.58
N CYS A 54 -4.46 2.26 0.51
CA CYS A 54 -3.48 1.21 0.80
C CYS A 54 -2.30 1.15 -0.17
N GLY A 55 -2.39 1.79 -1.33
CA GLY A 55 -1.34 1.73 -2.34
C GLY A 55 -1.00 0.29 -2.70
N GLY A 56 0.30 -0.02 -2.75
CA GLY A 56 0.78 -1.36 -3.09
C GLY A 56 0.67 -2.40 -1.98
N GLY A 57 0.10 -2.04 -0.84
CA GLY A 57 -0.23 -2.99 0.22
C GLY A 57 0.90 -3.36 1.18
N ARG A 58 2.00 -2.63 1.17
CA ARG A 58 3.11 -2.89 2.09
C ARG A 58 2.70 -2.74 3.56
N ASN A 59 1.93 -1.69 3.87
CA ASN A 59 1.47 -1.46 5.23
C ASN A 59 0.46 -2.51 5.70
N ILE A 60 -0.36 -3.04 4.78
CA ILE A 60 -1.25 -4.16 5.09
C ILE A 60 -0.44 -5.35 5.58
N ARG A 61 0.62 -5.68 4.87
CA ARG A 61 1.50 -6.79 5.24
C ARG A 61 2.13 -6.57 6.61
N ALA A 62 2.62 -5.35 6.86
CA ALA A 62 3.21 -4.99 8.15
C ALA A 62 2.19 -5.06 9.29
N LEU A 63 0.97 -4.59 9.05
CA LEU A 63 -0.12 -4.66 10.03
C LEU A 63 -0.50 -6.11 10.35
N LEU A 64 -0.59 -6.97 9.34
CA LEU A 64 -0.91 -8.39 9.53
C LEU A 64 0.19 -9.13 10.28
N ARG A 65 1.45 -8.72 10.09
CA ARG A 65 2.56 -9.28 10.87
C ARG A 65 2.53 -8.84 12.32
N LYS A 66 2.19 -7.57 12.54
CA LYS A 66 2.09 -7.03 13.91
C LYS A 66 0.87 -7.56 14.64
N TYR A 67 -0.25 -7.73 13.95
CA TYR A 67 -1.52 -8.19 14.52
C TYR A 67 -2.03 -9.41 13.73
N PRO A 68 -1.44 -10.60 13.95
CA PRO A 68 -1.78 -11.78 13.14
C PRO A 68 -3.23 -12.21 13.19
N ALA A 69 -3.95 -11.86 14.27
CA ALA A 69 -5.36 -12.21 14.43
C ALA A 69 -6.31 -11.17 13.83
N ALA A 70 -5.78 -10.07 13.28
CA ALA A 70 -6.61 -9.00 12.75
C ALA A 70 -7.08 -9.30 11.34
N THR A 71 -8.25 -8.73 11.00
CA THR A 71 -8.73 -8.64 9.62
C THR A 71 -8.52 -7.22 9.14
N VAL A 72 -7.83 -7.07 8.01
CA VAL A 72 -7.56 -5.76 7.41
C VAL A 72 -8.42 -5.59 6.17
N THR A 73 -9.21 -4.52 6.16
CA THR A 73 -9.95 -4.09 4.98
C THR A 73 -9.21 -2.89 4.40
N ALA A 74 -8.74 -3.02 3.18
CA ALA A 74 -7.94 -2.00 2.52
C ALA A 74 -8.68 -1.43 1.32
N LEU A 75 -8.58 -0.13 1.15
CA LEU A 75 -9.25 0.60 0.08
C LEU A 75 -8.25 1.46 -0.66
N ASP A 76 -8.34 1.43 -1.98
CA ASP A 76 -7.60 2.34 -2.85
C ASP A 76 -8.40 2.54 -4.14
N TYR A 77 -8.31 3.71 -4.72
CA TYR A 77 -9.02 4.00 -5.96
C TYR A 77 -8.25 3.55 -7.21
N SER A 78 -6.99 3.17 -7.07
CA SER A 78 -6.17 2.64 -8.17
C SER A 78 -6.29 1.12 -8.25
N GLU A 79 -6.76 0.61 -9.39
CA GLU A 79 -6.86 -0.84 -9.62
C GLU A 79 -5.50 -1.52 -9.55
N ILE A 80 -4.46 -0.85 -10.05
CA ILE A 80 -3.08 -1.37 -10.01
C ILE A 80 -2.59 -1.48 -8.57
N SER A 81 -2.90 -0.50 -7.73
CA SER A 81 -2.56 -0.54 -6.32
C SER A 81 -3.27 -1.70 -5.61
N VAL A 82 -4.57 -1.86 -5.85
CA VAL A 82 -5.36 -2.95 -5.26
C VAL A 82 -4.83 -4.31 -5.69
N GLU A 83 -4.52 -4.48 -6.98
CA GLU A 83 -3.95 -5.72 -7.50
C GLU A 83 -2.61 -6.04 -6.86
N LYS A 84 -1.72 -5.04 -6.75
CA LYS A 84 -0.42 -5.20 -6.09
C LYS A 84 -0.58 -5.57 -4.63
N ALA A 85 -1.47 -4.88 -3.93
CA ALA A 85 -1.75 -5.15 -2.51
C ALA A 85 -2.27 -6.57 -2.31
N ARG A 86 -3.17 -7.02 -3.20
CA ARG A 86 -3.69 -8.37 -3.16
C ARG A 86 -2.60 -9.41 -3.39
N ASN A 87 -1.73 -9.18 -4.37
CA ASN A 87 -0.68 -10.12 -4.73
C ASN A 87 0.35 -10.30 -3.61
N ILE A 88 0.77 -9.22 -2.96
CA ILE A 88 1.78 -9.33 -1.91
C ILE A 88 1.20 -9.80 -0.56
N ASN A 89 -0.11 -9.82 -0.43
CA ASN A 89 -0.78 -10.25 0.81
C ASN A 89 -1.56 -11.56 0.65
N GLN A 90 -1.40 -12.24 -0.47
CA GLN A 90 -1.94 -13.58 -0.65
C GLN A 90 -1.17 -14.59 0.16
N GLU A 91 -1.83 -15.18 1.12
CA GLU A 91 -1.29 -16.32 1.85
C GLU A 91 -2.42 -17.25 2.27
#